data_a7910c50f5da2a321be3516fd750d919
#
_entry.id   a7910c50f5da2a321be3516fd750d919
#
_cell.length_a   1.000
_cell.length_b   1.000
_cell.length_c   1.000
_cell.angle_alpha   90.00
_cell.angle_beta   90.00
_cell.angle_gamma   90.00
#
_symmetry.space_group_name_H-M   'P 1'
#
loop_
_entity.id
_entity.type
_entity.pdbx_description
1 polymer ?
#
loop_
_entity_poly.entity_id
_entity_poly.type
_entity_poly.pdbx_seq_one_letter_code
_entity_poly.pdbx_strand_id
1 'polypeptide(L)'
;MKKYLLFLCSFASFKSFAQDVKITKGIMQAMDRIDTNIIRSHIVYLADDKLKGRLPGTEGYQMALDYVIEQYKKMGLQPAGDNNGFIQKLILRKAILNNSSAVAILKDKKGNTDSLIFIKDFTPVPHPFIPQTTADAQLVFVGYGVEIPGGYSDYNSIDVKGKIVVFINGVPGGLPSTLAAHFSSAGNKMNIAYAKGAAGIINAASMSRPIPENPNPVFQLNVALNPEKTAAYGRGFTGKLKVVLNATYPMLRKLFMNSGRNYEEVVAGLKKGVSSSFELPYSIYTSYSSVQSEVESYNIAGLIAGSDKVLKSEYVVHSAHLDHLGIGKVVNGDSIYNGAHDNASGVASLLEIARVYKTSGAKPRRSVLILMVTGEEMGLLGSSYFAANPTVPKSSIVAAINTDMPTIIAPLLSVVPLGAEHSSLKNNVNFAAKYLGVDVEKDPEPTENRFVRSDQYSFVMSGIPALHIKYGTKSDIPGFDLIAFVKEWRAKHYHQPADGIDGIFNFTGAKTFVQANFLVSYSIAQTTARPKWNAGDLFGTSSAKAGVRN
;
A
#
# COMPACT_ATOMS: atom_id res chain seq x y z
N MET A 1 47.45 9.25 -51.44
CA MET A 1 46.73 8.00 -51.12
C MET A 1 45.95 8.21 -49.84
N LYS A 2 44.62 8.53 -49.95
CA LYS A 2 43.72 8.73 -48.80
C LYS A 2 43.05 7.42 -48.51
N LYS A 3 43.29 6.83 -47.32
CA LYS A 3 42.59 5.64 -46.81
C LYS A 3 41.24 6.05 -46.23
N TYR A 4 40.14 5.63 -46.84
CA TYR A 4 38.82 5.74 -46.29
C TYR A 4 38.60 4.57 -45.31
N LEU A 5 38.38 4.87 -44.02
CA LEU A 5 37.98 3.94 -43.00
C LEU A 5 36.44 3.82 -43.05
N LEU A 6 35.92 2.70 -43.54
CA LEU A 6 34.51 2.38 -43.49
C LEU A 6 34.15 2.01 -42.04
N PHE A 7 33.34 2.86 -41.36
CA PHE A 7 32.68 2.53 -40.11
C PHE A 7 31.45 1.67 -40.45
N LEU A 8 31.52 0.37 -40.22
CA LEU A 8 30.33 -0.48 -40.20
C LEU A 8 29.55 -0.18 -38.91
N CYS A 9 28.50 0.67 -39.01
CA CYS A 9 27.48 0.73 -38.00
C CYS A 9 26.65 -0.55 -38.00
N SER A 10 26.95 -1.48 -37.08
CA SER A 10 26.05 -2.59 -36.79
C SER A 10 24.75 -2.05 -36.19
N PHE A 11 23.74 -1.92 -37.03
CA PHE A 11 22.36 -1.77 -36.57
C PHE A 11 21.98 -3.06 -35.86
N ALA A 12 22.19 -3.12 -34.54
CA ALA A 12 21.51 -4.07 -33.70
C ALA A 12 20.01 -3.72 -33.77
N SER A 13 19.29 -4.39 -34.65
CA SER A 13 17.83 -4.33 -34.66
C SER A 13 17.32 -4.79 -33.31
N PHE A 14 16.92 -3.83 -32.45
CA PHE A 14 16.07 -4.10 -31.32
C PHE A 14 14.78 -4.71 -31.87
N LYS A 15 14.73 -6.03 -31.97
CA LYS A 15 13.47 -6.74 -32.16
C LYS A 15 12.57 -6.32 -31.02
N SER A 16 11.53 -5.55 -31.34
CA SER A 16 10.41 -5.16 -30.49
C SER A 16 9.96 -6.38 -29.70
N PHE A 17 9.97 -6.29 -28.36
CA PHE A 17 9.57 -7.33 -27.42
C PHE A 17 8.03 -7.50 -27.35
N ALA A 18 7.32 -7.40 -28.47
CA ALA A 18 5.97 -7.88 -28.58
C ALA A 18 6.05 -9.31 -29.13
N GLN A 19 6.37 -10.26 -28.28
CA GLN A 19 5.96 -11.63 -28.55
C GLN A 19 4.44 -11.59 -28.56
N ASP A 20 3.79 -11.80 -29.72
CA ASP A 20 2.33 -11.75 -29.88
C ASP A 20 1.70 -12.75 -28.91
N VAL A 21 1.20 -12.25 -27.79
CA VAL A 21 0.47 -13.07 -26.82
C VAL A 21 -0.80 -13.55 -27.51
N LYS A 22 -0.84 -14.82 -27.83
CA LYS A 22 -1.96 -15.39 -28.58
C LYS A 22 -3.15 -15.62 -27.66
N ILE A 23 -4.24 -14.89 -27.89
CA ILE A 23 -5.52 -15.15 -27.27
C ILE A 23 -6.25 -16.24 -28.06
N THR A 24 -6.36 -17.43 -27.46
CA THR A 24 -7.01 -18.59 -28.08
C THR A 24 -8.53 -18.45 -28.02
N LYS A 25 -9.25 -19.20 -28.89
CA LYS A 25 -10.72 -19.25 -28.85
C LYS A 25 -11.25 -19.68 -27.48
N GLY A 26 -10.57 -20.61 -26.80
CA GLY A 26 -10.95 -21.03 -25.44
C GLY A 26 -10.84 -19.90 -24.41
N ILE A 27 -9.79 -19.06 -24.50
CA ILE A 27 -9.62 -17.91 -23.62
C ILE A 27 -10.72 -16.87 -23.88
N MET A 28 -11.00 -16.54 -25.15
CA MET A 28 -12.10 -15.63 -25.51
C MET A 28 -13.43 -16.13 -24.93
N GLN A 29 -13.77 -17.39 -25.18
CA GLN A 29 -15.00 -17.98 -24.68
C GLN A 29 -15.09 -17.99 -23.15
N ALA A 30 -13.99 -18.24 -22.43
CA ALA A 30 -14.00 -18.21 -20.97
C ALA A 30 -14.19 -16.79 -20.42
N MET A 31 -13.55 -15.79 -21.01
CA MET A 31 -13.78 -14.39 -20.67
C MET A 31 -15.23 -13.95 -20.95
N ASP A 32 -15.80 -14.38 -22.08
CA ASP A 32 -17.19 -14.07 -22.41
C ASP A 32 -18.20 -14.72 -21.45
N ARG A 33 -17.84 -15.90 -20.92
CA ARG A 33 -18.64 -16.67 -19.94
C ARG A 33 -18.43 -16.23 -18.49
N ILE A 34 -17.71 -15.15 -18.23
CA ILE A 34 -17.67 -14.57 -16.88
C ILE A 34 -19.11 -14.23 -16.49
N ASP A 35 -19.58 -14.90 -15.43
CA ASP A 35 -20.93 -14.74 -14.94
C ASP A 35 -20.96 -13.68 -13.83
N THR A 36 -21.64 -12.59 -14.12
CA THR A 36 -21.80 -11.48 -13.17
C THR A 36 -22.60 -11.88 -11.92
N ASN A 37 -23.46 -12.91 -12.01
CA ASN A 37 -24.18 -13.43 -10.84
C ASN A 37 -23.24 -14.19 -9.90
N ILE A 38 -22.21 -14.85 -10.42
CA ILE A 38 -21.18 -15.50 -9.60
C ILE A 38 -20.37 -14.43 -8.86
N ILE A 39 -19.94 -13.35 -9.55
CA ILE A 39 -19.25 -12.23 -8.90
C ILE A 39 -20.14 -11.66 -7.77
N ARG A 40 -21.42 -11.41 -8.09
CA ARG A 40 -22.38 -10.91 -7.11
C ARG A 40 -22.52 -11.87 -5.91
N SER A 41 -22.60 -13.16 -6.15
CA SER A 41 -22.76 -14.15 -5.08
C SER A 41 -21.57 -14.20 -4.13
N HIS A 42 -20.34 -14.04 -4.65
CA HIS A 42 -19.14 -13.92 -3.82
C HIS A 42 -19.19 -12.66 -2.95
N ILE A 43 -19.57 -11.51 -3.52
CA ILE A 43 -19.70 -10.26 -2.77
C ILE A 43 -20.78 -10.38 -1.69
N VAL A 44 -21.97 -10.90 -2.04
CA VAL A 44 -23.07 -11.12 -1.09
C VAL A 44 -22.62 -11.96 0.10
N TYR A 45 -21.91 -13.06 -0.16
CA TYR A 45 -21.41 -13.90 0.94
C TYR A 45 -20.41 -13.17 1.81
N LEU A 46 -19.41 -12.51 1.20
CA LEU A 46 -18.31 -11.88 1.93
C LEU A 46 -18.74 -10.61 2.66
N ALA A 47 -19.73 -9.90 2.17
CA ALA A 47 -20.29 -8.70 2.80
C ALA A 47 -21.55 -8.99 3.66
N ASP A 48 -21.86 -10.24 3.97
CA ASP A 48 -22.98 -10.60 4.83
C ASP A 48 -22.68 -10.28 6.30
N ASP A 49 -23.66 -9.79 7.03
CA ASP A 49 -23.59 -9.42 8.46
C ASP A 49 -23.06 -10.54 9.35
N LYS A 50 -23.30 -11.81 8.97
CA LYS A 50 -22.78 -12.96 9.72
C LYS A 50 -21.26 -13.00 9.81
N LEU A 51 -20.55 -12.37 8.84
CA LEU A 51 -19.10 -12.25 8.86
C LEU A 51 -18.60 -11.07 9.72
N LYS A 52 -19.52 -10.28 10.30
CA LYS A 52 -19.21 -9.21 11.26
C LYS A 52 -18.06 -8.30 10.77
N GLY A 53 -18.02 -8.00 9.45
CA GLY A 53 -17.02 -7.14 8.83
C GLY A 53 -15.60 -7.73 8.81
N ARG A 54 -15.43 -9.04 8.91
CA ARG A 54 -14.18 -9.78 8.62
C ARG A 54 -12.90 -9.24 9.28
N LEU A 55 -12.99 -8.75 10.53
CA LEU A 55 -11.81 -8.26 11.25
C LEU A 55 -10.80 -9.41 11.49
N PRO A 56 -9.49 -9.23 11.22
CA PRO A 56 -8.48 -10.26 11.48
C PRO A 56 -8.53 -10.79 12.92
N GLY A 57 -8.42 -12.12 13.05
CA GLY A 57 -8.49 -12.81 14.35
C GLY A 57 -9.89 -13.02 14.92
N THR A 58 -10.95 -12.73 14.15
CA THR A 58 -12.34 -12.99 14.55
C THR A 58 -12.93 -14.19 13.81
N GLU A 59 -14.04 -14.72 14.34
CA GLU A 59 -14.83 -15.76 13.70
C GLU A 59 -15.27 -15.37 12.28
N GLY A 60 -15.69 -14.11 12.09
CA GLY A 60 -16.09 -13.60 10.77
C GLY A 60 -14.97 -13.65 9.73
N TYR A 61 -13.73 -13.36 10.14
CA TYR A 61 -12.56 -13.52 9.28
C TYR A 61 -12.31 -15.01 8.95
N GLN A 62 -12.44 -15.89 9.96
CA GLN A 62 -12.29 -17.34 9.76
C GLN A 62 -13.34 -17.88 8.76
N MET A 63 -14.58 -17.44 8.86
CA MET A 63 -15.64 -17.83 7.91
C MET A 63 -15.31 -17.36 6.47
N ALA A 64 -14.77 -16.15 6.30
CA ALA A 64 -14.32 -15.65 5.00
C ALA A 64 -13.14 -16.47 4.45
N LEU A 65 -12.19 -16.81 5.30
CA LEU A 65 -11.04 -17.66 4.98
C LEU A 65 -11.49 -19.04 4.50
N ASP A 66 -12.36 -19.71 5.26
CA ASP A 66 -12.88 -21.05 4.93
C ASP A 66 -13.64 -21.03 3.60
N TYR A 67 -14.42 -19.98 3.37
CA TYR A 67 -15.12 -19.76 2.09
C TYR A 67 -14.17 -19.70 0.91
N VAL A 68 -13.10 -18.89 1.00
CA VAL A 68 -12.11 -18.76 -0.08
C VAL A 68 -11.39 -20.08 -0.33
N ILE A 69 -10.99 -20.79 0.72
CA ILE A 69 -10.34 -22.10 0.61
C ILE A 69 -11.27 -23.11 -0.08
N GLU A 70 -12.56 -23.10 0.26
CA GLU A 70 -13.56 -23.94 -0.41
C GLU A 70 -13.67 -23.62 -1.90
N GLN A 71 -13.70 -22.33 -2.28
CA GLN A 71 -13.69 -21.94 -3.69
C GLN A 71 -12.41 -22.40 -4.41
N TYR A 72 -11.23 -22.28 -3.78
CA TYR A 72 -9.99 -22.78 -4.36
C TYR A 72 -10.01 -24.29 -4.60
N LYS A 73 -10.52 -25.06 -3.63
CA LYS A 73 -10.71 -26.52 -3.76
C LYS A 73 -11.67 -26.87 -4.89
N LYS A 74 -12.83 -26.21 -4.96
CA LYS A 74 -13.83 -26.40 -6.03
C LYS A 74 -13.26 -26.14 -7.42
N MET A 75 -12.43 -25.12 -7.55
CA MET A 75 -11.75 -24.81 -8.81
C MET A 75 -10.53 -25.70 -9.09
N GLY A 76 -10.07 -26.50 -8.13
CA GLY A 76 -8.90 -27.35 -8.26
C GLY A 76 -7.59 -26.57 -8.31
N LEU A 77 -7.46 -25.46 -7.58
CA LEU A 77 -6.17 -24.81 -7.35
C LEU A 77 -5.29 -25.72 -6.48
N GLN A 78 -3.98 -25.65 -6.71
CA GLN A 78 -3.03 -26.35 -5.86
C GLN A 78 -2.74 -25.52 -4.60
N PRO A 79 -2.56 -26.15 -3.43
CA PRO A 79 -2.10 -25.44 -2.25
C PRO A 79 -0.73 -24.77 -2.47
N ALA A 80 -0.56 -23.53 -1.99
CA ALA A 80 0.70 -22.78 -2.07
C ALA A 80 0.99 -21.98 -0.79
N GLY A 81 0.37 -22.34 0.32
CA GLY A 81 0.68 -21.80 1.64
C GLY A 81 1.72 -22.63 2.39
N ASP A 82 1.74 -22.50 3.71
CA ASP A 82 2.65 -23.24 4.58
C ASP A 82 2.31 -24.75 4.60
N ASN A 83 3.33 -25.58 4.76
CA ASN A 83 3.20 -27.04 4.93
C ASN A 83 2.34 -27.72 3.83
N ASN A 84 2.44 -27.27 2.59
CA ASN A 84 1.63 -27.72 1.47
C ASN A 84 0.10 -27.52 1.66
N GLY A 85 -0.29 -26.58 2.51
CA GLY A 85 -1.67 -26.11 2.68
C GLY A 85 -1.97 -24.87 1.85
N PHE A 86 -3.18 -24.31 2.00
CA PHE A 86 -3.54 -23.02 1.40
C PHE A 86 -3.19 -21.83 2.29
N ILE A 87 -2.96 -22.05 3.58
CA ILE A 87 -2.80 -21.03 4.60
C ILE A 87 -1.32 -20.68 4.78
N GLN A 88 -1.02 -19.38 4.84
CA GLN A 88 0.21 -18.85 5.42
C GLN A 88 -0.14 -18.19 6.75
N LYS A 89 0.35 -18.75 7.86
CA LYS A 89 0.08 -18.24 9.20
C LYS A 89 1.00 -17.07 9.54
N LEU A 90 0.45 -16.03 10.15
CA LEU A 90 1.22 -14.91 10.71
C LEU A 90 0.62 -14.45 12.04
N ILE A 91 1.46 -13.79 12.84
CA ILE A 91 1.04 -13.18 14.10
C ILE A 91 0.95 -11.67 13.90
N LEU A 92 -0.21 -11.13 14.18
CA LEU A 92 -0.42 -9.68 14.25
C LEU A 92 -0.25 -9.24 15.70
N ARG A 93 0.60 -8.24 15.92
CA ARG A 93 0.80 -7.62 17.23
C ARG A 93 0.21 -6.22 17.22
N LYS A 94 -0.64 -5.95 18.19
CA LYS A 94 -1.22 -4.65 18.46
C LYS A 94 -0.54 -4.06 19.70
N ALA A 95 -0.03 -2.84 19.59
CA ALA A 95 0.40 -2.03 20.71
C ALA A 95 -0.63 -0.93 20.95
N ILE A 96 -1.09 -0.77 22.18
CA ILE A 96 -2.05 0.27 22.59
C ILE A 96 -1.36 1.18 23.60
N LEU A 97 -1.44 2.50 23.36
CA LEU A 97 -0.90 3.51 24.25
C LEU A 97 -1.70 3.52 25.57
N ASN A 98 -0.98 3.53 26.70
CA ASN A 98 -1.57 3.90 27.98
C ASN A 98 -1.61 5.44 28.04
N ASN A 99 -2.75 6.02 27.76
CA ASN A 99 -2.92 7.47 27.64
C ASN A 99 -2.46 8.24 28.89
N SER A 100 -2.71 7.70 30.10
CA SER A 100 -2.33 8.33 31.38
C SER A 100 -0.83 8.35 31.64
N SER A 101 -0.05 7.56 30.91
CA SER A 101 1.41 7.50 31.03
C SER A 101 2.14 8.51 30.15
N ALA A 102 1.44 9.17 29.22
CA ALA A 102 2.05 10.03 28.23
C ALA A 102 2.51 11.37 28.82
N VAL A 103 3.81 11.58 28.88
CA VAL A 103 4.46 12.81 29.35
C VAL A 103 5.38 13.34 28.26
N ALA A 104 5.36 14.65 28.03
CA ALA A 104 6.37 15.34 27.23
C ALA A 104 6.61 16.74 27.80
N ILE A 105 7.90 17.10 27.92
CA ILE A 105 8.34 18.36 28.51
C ILE A 105 9.40 18.96 27.56
N LEU A 106 9.12 20.17 27.07
CA LEU A 106 10.12 20.97 26.36
C LEU A 106 11.02 21.68 27.37
N LYS A 107 12.31 21.76 27.06
CA LYS A 107 13.30 22.53 27.82
C LYS A 107 14.05 23.44 26.88
N ASP A 108 14.05 24.74 27.16
CA ASP A 108 14.80 25.74 26.40
C ASP A 108 16.30 25.77 26.80
N LYS A 109 17.11 26.53 26.04
CA LYS A 109 18.55 26.70 26.31
C LYS A 109 18.86 27.40 27.65
N LYS A 110 17.87 28.08 28.27
CA LYS A 110 18.00 28.72 29.57
C LYS A 110 17.62 27.80 30.72
N GLY A 111 17.10 26.59 30.41
CA GLY A 111 16.66 25.61 31.38
C GLY A 111 15.18 25.75 31.79
N ASN A 112 14.42 26.70 31.19
CA ASN A 112 12.99 26.78 31.43
C ASN A 112 12.29 25.57 30.82
N THR A 113 11.28 25.06 31.51
CA THR A 113 10.51 23.89 31.11
C THR A 113 9.08 24.27 30.79
N ASP A 114 8.50 23.59 29.79
CA ASP A 114 7.10 23.72 29.37
C ASP A 114 6.50 22.33 29.21
N SER A 115 5.53 21.98 30.04
CA SER A 115 4.84 20.69 30.01
C SER A 115 3.79 20.69 28.90
N LEU A 116 3.95 19.78 27.95
CA LEU A 116 3.03 19.62 26.83
C LEU A 116 1.76 18.86 27.25
N ILE A 117 0.63 19.25 26.69
CA ILE A 117 -0.67 18.66 26.98
C ILE A 117 -0.95 17.53 25.99
N PHE A 118 -1.14 16.30 26.53
CA PHE A 118 -1.51 15.13 25.74
C PHE A 118 -2.76 15.40 24.88
N ILE A 119 -2.78 14.93 23.62
CA ILE A 119 -3.77 15.16 22.57
C ILE A 119 -3.75 16.61 22.05
N LYS A 120 -3.69 17.61 22.91
CA LYS A 120 -3.72 19.02 22.49
C LYS A 120 -2.43 19.44 21.81
N ASP A 121 -1.29 19.01 22.34
CA ASP A 121 0.03 19.34 21.80
C ASP A 121 0.66 18.14 21.09
N PHE A 122 0.60 16.96 21.67
CA PHE A 122 1.26 15.77 21.16
C PHE A 122 0.49 14.47 21.42
N THR A 123 0.81 13.43 20.64
CA THR A 123 0.40 12.05 20.88
C THR A 123 1.56 11.11 20.56
N PRO A 124 2.01 10.24 21.49
CA PRO A 124 2.97 9.20 21.20
C PRO A 124 2.37 8.10 20.31
N VAL A 125 3.23 7.49 19.49
CA VAL A 125 2.90 6.24 18.81
C VAL A 125 3.39 5.08 19.67
N PRO A 126 2.52 4.15 20.09
CA PRO A 126 2.90 3.04 20.95
C PRO A 126 3.89 2.11 20.25
N HIS A 127 4.88 1.60 20.98
CA HIS A 127 5.92 0.75 20.40
C HIS A 127 5.56 -0.74 20.55
N PRO A 128 5.60 -1.54 19.47
CA PRO A 128 5.15 -2.94 19.52
C PRO A 128 6.09 -3.88 20.28
N PHE A 129 7.34 -3.46 20.57
CA PHE A 129 8.31 -4.28 21.28
C PHE A 129 8.78 -3.67 22.61
N ILE A 130 8.55 -2.39 22.83
CA ILE A 130 9.06 -1.66 24.00
C ILE A 130 7.86 -1.22 24.84
N PRO A 131 7.60 -1.85 25.99
CA PRO A 131 6.47 -1.49 26.86
C PRO A 131 6.59 -0.08 27.46
N GLN A 132 7.82 0.35 27.79
CA GLN A 132 8.10 1.66 28.36
C GLN A 132 9.14 2.38 27.51
N THR A 133 8.75 3.50 26.93
CA THR A 133 9.61 4.36 26.10
C THR A 133 9.96 5.62 26.87
N THR A 134 11.24 6.00 26.86
CA THR A 134 11.75 7.25 27.44
C THR A 134 12.87 7.81 26.56
N ALA A 135 12.86 9.12 26.34
CA ALA A 135 13.95 9.84 25.68
C ALA A 135 14.11 11.25 26.25
N ASP A 136 15.36 11.74 26.20
CA ASP A 136 15.71 13.15 26.43
C ASP A 136 16.71 13.53 25.34
N ALA A 137 16.33 14.41 24.43
CA ALA A 137 17.17 14.76 23.30
C ALA A 137 16.87 16.15 22.73
N GLN A 138 17.88 16.76 22.08
CA GLN A 138 17.78 17.99 21.33
C GLN A 138 16.84 17.82 20.13
N LEU A 139 16.03 18.85 19.82
CA LEU A 139 15.16 18.88 18.66
C LEU A 139 15.83 19.54 17.45
N VAL A 140 15.60 18.98 16.28
CA VAL A 140 16.07 19.49 14.98
C VAL A 140 14.91 19.48 13.98
N PHE A 141 14.64 20.61 13.37
CA PHE A 141 13.68 20.69 12.27
C PHE A 141 14.36 20.33 10.94
N VAL A 142 13.73 19.45 10.15
CA VAL A 142 14.24 18.99 8.85
C VAL A 142 13.16 19.07 7.76
N GLY A 143 12.53 20.22 7.62
CA GLY A 143 11.59 20.46 6.53
C GLY A 143 10.51 19.37 6.40
N TYR A 144 10.46 18.71 5.26
CA TYR A 144 9.59 17.54 5.01
C TYR A 144 10.18 16.20 5.50
N GLY A 145 11.44 16.15 5.92
CA GLY A 145 12.14 14.93 6.27
C GLY A 145 12.40 13.99 5.08
N VAL A 146 12.64 14.55 3.91
CA VAL A 146 12.78 13.83 2.64
C VAL A 146 14.22 13.86 2.14
N GLU A 147 14.68 12.74 1.59
CA GLU A 147 15.93 12.63 0.81
C GLU A 147 15.64 11.89 -0.49
N ILE A 148 15.80 12.57 -1.62
CA ILE A 148 15.64 12.01 -2.96
C ILE A 148 17.02 11.73 -3.53
N PRO A 149 17.35 10.49 -3.90
CA PRO A 149 18.66 10.14 -4.45
C PRO A 149 19.04 11.00 -5.65
N GLY A 150 20.22 11.66 -5.58
CA GLY A 150 20.71 12.54 -6.63
C GLY A 150 19.99 13.89 -6.77
N GLY A 151 19.16 14.27 -5.80
CA GLY A 151 18.37 15.49 -5.85
C GLY A 151 18.16 16.16 -4.50
N TYR A 152 16.91 16.48 -4.18
CA TYR A 152 16.51 17.19 -2.97
C TYR A 152 16.83 16.40 -1.70
N SER A 153 17.37 17.05 -0.68
CA SER A 153 17.54 16.48 0.65
C SER A 153 17.34 17.53 1.74
N ASP A 154 16.57 17.18 2.76
CA ASP A 154 16.41 17.96 3.99
C ASP A 154 17.53 17.71 5.01
N TYR A 155 18.47 16.80 4.71
CA TYR A 155 19.52 16.37 5.65
C TYR A 155 20.93 16.83 5.31
N ASN A 156 21.15 17.54 4.17
CA ASN A 156 22.48 17.86 3.68
C ASN A 156 23.28 18.85 4.57
N SER A 157 22.58 19.74 5.30
CA SER A 157 23.21 20.83 6.06
C SER A 157 23.09 20.68 7.58
N ILE A 158 22.61 19.54 8.06
CA ILE A 158 22.29 19.35 9.48
C ILE A 158 22.69 17.97 9.99
N ASP A 159 23.32 17.91 11.16
CA ASP A 159 23.57 16.66 11.88
C ASP A 159 22.38 16.33 12.78
N VAL A 160 21.82 15.15 12.59
CA VAL A 160 20.65 14.64 13.33
C VAL A 160 21.00 13.47 14.26
N LYS A 161 22.27 13.06 14.32
CA LYS A 161 22.72 11.93 15.11
C LYS A 161 22.42 12.13 16.60
N GLY A 162 21.67 11.18 17.17
CA GLY A 162 21.26 11.22 18.58
C GLY A 162 20.19 12.26 18.91
N LYS A 163 19.69 13.01 17.94
CA LYS A 163 18.65 14.03 18.12
C LYS A 163 17.26 13.50 17.75
N ILE A 164 16.22 14.19 18.17
CA ILE A 164 14.84 13.94 17.72
C ILE A 164 14.53 14.88 16.57
N VAL A 165 14.22 14.29 15.41
CA VAL A 165 13.94 14.99 14.18
C VAL A 165 12.48 15.44 14.13
N VAL A 166 12.22 16.71 13.87
CA VAL A 166 10.89 17.28 13.63
C VAL A 166 10.73 17.51 12.14
N PHE A 167 9.70 16.94 11.53
CA PHE A 167 9.35 17.19 10.13
C PHE A 167 7.85 17.44 9.97
N ILE A 168 7.46 18.12 8.90
CA ILE A 168 6.05 18.35 8.56
C ILE A 168 5.58 17.43 7.43
N ASN A 169 4.25 17.23 7.37
CA ASN A 169 3.65 16.49 6.27
C ASN A 169 3.84 17.22 4.94
N GLY A 170 4.10 16.47 3.89
CA GLY A 170 4.29 16.97 2.54
C GLY A 170 5.57 16.46 1.89
N VAL A 171 5.82 16.95 0.68
CA VAL A 171 7.00 16.68 -0.14
C VAL A 171 7.29 17.91 -0.98
N PRO A 172 8.53 18.10 -1.50
CA PRO A 172 8.83 19.18 -2.44
C PRO A 172 7.96 19.07 -3.70
N GLY A 173 7.59 20.22 -4.26
CA GLY A 173 6.80 20.28 -5.49
C GLY A 173 7.52 19.70 -6.70
N GLY A 174 6.75 19.37 -7.76
CA GLY A 174 7.29 18.92 -9.06
C GLY A 174 7.58 17.41 -9.16
N LEU A 175 7.36 16.62 -8.12
CA LEU A 175 7.52 15.16 -8.18
C LEU A 175 6.37 14.50 -8.95
N PRO A 176 6.64 13.43 -9.73
CA PRO A 176 5.59 12.54 -10.22
C PRO A 176 4.72 11.99 -9.07
N SER A 177 3.43 11.76 -9.31
CA SER A 177 2.45 11.41 -8.27
C SER A 177 2.85 10.22 -7.40
N THR A 178 3.37 9.15 -8.01
CA THR A 178 3.80 7.94 -7.31
C THR A 178 5.05 8.17 -6.44
N LEU A 179 6.00 9.00 -6.91
CA LEU A 179 7.16 9.39 -6.10
C LEU A 179 6.76 10.36 -4.99
N ALA A 180 5.86 11.30 -5.26
CA ALA A 180 5.30 12.18 -4.23
C ALA A 180 4.61 11.35 -3.13
N ALA A 181 3.79 10.37 -3.50
CA ALA A 181 3.16 9.43 -2.58
C ALA A 181 4.20 8.64 -1.76
N HIS A 182 5.25 8.11 -2.41
CA HIS A 182 6.34 7.38 -1.74
C HIS A 182 7.04 8.23 -0.68
N PHE A 183 7.51 9.41 -1.05
CA PHE A 183 8.24 10.30 -0.14
C PHE A 183 7.34 10.99 0.90
N SER A 184 6.03 11.10 0.69
CA SER A 184 5.09 11.59 1.70
C SER A 184 4.82 10.58 2.81
N SER A 185 5.09 9.30 2.58
CA SER A 185 4.86 8.23 3.55
C SER A 185 5.68 8.46 4.84
N ALA A 186 4.99 8.46 6.00
CA ALA A 186 5.66 8.62 7.29
C ALA A 186 6.70 7.51 7.53
N GLY A 187 6.41 6.27 7.13
CA GLY A 187 7.36 5.16 7.24
C GLY A 187 8.67 5.42 6.50
N ASN A 188 8.63 5.96 5.27
CA ASN A 188 9.83 6.29 4.52
C ASN A 188 10.62 7.43 5.18
N LYS A 189 9.95 8.47 5.67
CA LYS A 189 10.60 9.56 6.41
C LYS A 189 11.26 9.07 7.70
N MET A 190 10.61 8.18 8.43
CA MET A 190 11.16 7.53 9.61
C MET A 190 12.42 6.70 9.27
N ASN A 191 12.38 5.94 8.18
CA ASN A 191 13.54 5.16 7.73
C ASN A 191 14.72 6.06 7.35
N ILE A 192 14.49 7.18 6.69
CA ILE A 192 15.52 8.18 6.36
C ILE A 192 16.12 8.75 7.65
N ALA A 193 15.29 9.24 8.58
CA ALA A 193 15.74 9.79 9.86
C ALA A 193 16.59 8.79 10.63
N TYR A 194 16.14 7.53 10.71
CA TYR A 194 16.90 6.45 11.34
C TYR A 194 18.26 6.21 10.65
N ALA A 195 18.28 6.12 9.33
CA ALA A 195 19.52 5.91 8.57
C ALA A 195 20.54 7.04 8.77
N LYS A 196 20.07 8.24 9.11
CA LYS A 196 20.90 9.41 9.47
C LYS A 196 21.27 9.44 10.96
N GLY A 197 20.86 8.42 11.74
CA GLY A 197 21.23 8.28 13.16
C GLY A 197 20.34 9.04 14.13
N ALA A 198 19.15 9.47 13.74
CA ALA A 198 18.20 10.10 14.65
C ALA A 198 17.77 9.15 15.78
N ALA A 199 17.61 9.67 17.00
CA ALA A 199 17.15 8.91 18.17
C ALA A 199 15.62 8.70 18.13
N GLY A 200 14.89 9.59 17.49
CA GLY A 200 13.44 9.56 17.35
C GLY A 200 12.94 10.60 16.36
N ILE A 201 11.61 10.65 16.17
CA ILE A 201 10.98 11.63 15.31
C ILE A 201 9.75 12.27 15.96
N ILE A 202 9.43 13.47 15.49
CA ILE A 202 8.15 14.15 15.68
C ILE A 202 7.57 14.45 14.30
N ASN A 203 6.47 13.78 13.96
CA ASN A 203 5.68 14.08 12.76
C ASN A 203 4.69 15.19 13.09
N ALA A 204 4.94 16.40 12.61
CA ALA A 204 4.16 17.58 12.97
C ALA A 204 3.09 17.92 11.92
N ALA A 205 1.88 18.22 12.40
CA ALA A 205 0.81 18.70 11.53
C ALA A 205 1.16 20.09 10.98
N SER A 206 1.10 20.25 9.66
CA SER A 206 1.41 21.50 8.97
C SER A 206 0.26 22.52 8.95
N MET A 207 -0.94 22.11 9.41
CA MET A 207 -2.13 22.95 9.53
C MET A 207 -2.97 22.54 10.73
N SER A 208 -3.81 23.44 11.20
CA SER A 208 -4.76 23.16 12.27
C SER A 208 -5.78 22.10 11.83
N ARG A 209 -6.09 21.20 12.74
CA ARG A 209 -7.17 20.20 12.60
C ARG A 209 -8.02 20.21 13.86
N PRO A 210 -9.31 19.90 13.79
CA PRO A 210 -10.13 19.71 14.97
C PRO A 210 -9.51 18.66 15.90
N ILE A 211 -9.54 18.91 17.19
CA ILE A 211 -9.19 17.91 18.20
C ILE A 211 -10.34 16.90 18.23
N PRO A 212 -10.07 15.59 18.29
CA PRO A 212 -11.11 14.58 18.41
C PRO A 212 -12.00 14.86 19.61
N GLU A 213 -13.32 14.82 19.43
CA GLU A 213 -14.31 15.03 20.50
C GLU A 213 -14.31 13.88 21.53
N ASN A 214 -13.76 12.71 21.17
CA ASN A 214 -13.67 11.57 22.07
C ASN A 214 -12.68 11.88 23.22
N PRO A 215 -13.11 11.92 24.48
CA PRO A 215 -12.25 12.22 25.63
C PRO A 215 -11.19 11.12 25.88
N ASN A 216 -11.41 9.88 25.37
CA ASN A 216 -10.50 8.75 25.51
C ASN A 216 -10.26 8.05 24.16
N PRO A 217 -9.60 8.70 23.20
CA PRO A 217 -9.27 8.06 21.94
C PRO A 217 -8.28 6.91 22.17
N VAL A 218 -8.44 5.82 21.42
CA VAL A 218 -7.50 4.71 21.41
C VAL A 218 -6.41 5.00 20.39
N PHE A 219 -5.18 5.11 20.87
CA PHE A 219 -4.00 5.20 19.99
C PHE A 219 -3.34 3.84 19.93
N GLN A 220 -3.26 3.29 18.73
CA GLN A 220 -2.73 1.95 18.51
C GLN A 220 -1.81 1.89 17.28
N LEU A 221 -0.90 0.92 17.29
CA LEU A 221 -0.10 0.52 16.15
C LEU A 221 -0.21 -1.00 15.98
N ASN A 222 -0.50 -1.44 14.77
CA ASN A 222 -0.53 -2.84 14.40
C ASN A 222 0.66 -3.18 13.52
N VAL A 223 1.24 -4.36 13.73
CA VAL A 223 2.36 -4.88 12.94
C VAL A 223 2.19 -6.38 12.74
N ALA A 224 2.73 -6.94 11.65
CA ALA A 224 2.92 -8.37 11.49
C ALA A 224 4.32 -8.76 11.97
N LEU A 225 4.42 -9.74 12.87
CA LEU A 225 5.72 -10.20 13.38
C LEU A 225 6.41 -11.11 12.36
N ASN A 226 7.74 -11.05 12.30
CA ASN A 226 8.52 -12.10 11.64
C ASN A 226 8.38 -13.44 12.39
N PRO A 227 8.76 -14.59 11.79
CA PRO A 227 8.61 -15.90 12.44
C PRO A 227 9.27 -15.99 13.83
N GLU A 228 10.41 -15.34 14.02
CA GLU A 228 11.17 -15.33 15.27
C GLU A 228 10.64 -14.32 16.30
N LYS A 229 9.66 -13.50 15.94
CA LYS A 229 9.07 -12.41 16.74
C LYS A 229 10.09 -11.34 17.19
N THR A 230 11.18 -11.18 16.46
CA THR A 230 12.27 -10.22 16.74
C THR A 230 12.18 -8.94 15.89
N ALA A 231 11.46 -9.00 14.79
CA ALA A 231 11.21 -7.89 13.88
C ALA A 231 9.74 -7.89 13.44
N ALA A 232 9.31 -6.80 12.81
CA ALA A 232 7.93 -6.67 12.37
C ALA A 232 7.82 -5.91 11.06
N TYR A 233 6.70 -6.13 10.38
CA TYR A 233 6.34 -5.54 9.09
C TYR A 233 5.06 -4.72 9.24
N GLY A 234 4.96 -3.65 8.47
CA GLY A 234 3.79 -2.78 8.43
C GLY A 234 4.15 -1.40 7.89
N ARG A 235 3.23 -0.75 7.22
CA ARG A 235 3.46 0.52 6.53
C ARG A 235 3.90 1.67 7.44
N GLY A 236 3.42 1.71 8.66
CA GLY A 236 3.65 2.81 9.62
C GLY A 236 4.74 2.54 10.63
N PHE A 237 5.53 1.47 10.48
CA PHE A 237 6.49 1.04 11.49
C PHE A 237 7.91 0.92 10.93
N THR A 238 8.87 1.46 11.68
CA THR A 238 10.28 1.13 11.55
C THR A 238 10.78 0.70 12.93
N GLY A 239 11.13 -0.57 13.09
CA GLY A 239 11.52 -1.18 14.37
C GLY A 239 12.76 -0.59 15.05
N LYS A 240 13.34 0.43 14.44
CA LYS A 240 14.64 0.99 14.79
C LYS A 240 14.56 2.32 15.54
N LEU A 241 13.46 3.08 15.40
CA LEU A 241 13.23 4.30 16.15
C LEU A 241 12.49 4.01 17.45
N LYS A 242 13.10 4.34 18.58
CA LYS A 242 12.50 4.13 19.89
C LYS A 242 11.35 5.08 20.19
N VAL A 243 11.46 6.34 19.72
CA VAL A 243 10.49 7.40 19.96
C VAL A 243 9.87 7.89 18.67
N VAL A 244 8.55 7.82 18.61
CA VAL A 244 7.74 8.41 17.54
C VAL A 244 6.62 9.20 18.19
N LEU A 245 6.59 10.51 17.93
CA LEU A 245 5.52 11.40 18.38
C LEU A 245 4.81 12.02 17.17
N ASN A 246 3.52 12.26 17.30
CA ASN A 246 2.79 13.18 16.45
C ASN A 246 2.62 14.50 17.20
N ALA A 247 2.89 15.62 16.56
CA ALA A 247 2.67 16.95 17.10
C ALA A 247 1.54 17.66 16.38
N THR A 248 0.74 18.40 17.13
CA THR A 248 -0.30 19.24 16.56
C THR A 248 0.30 20.51 15.94
N TYR A 249 -0.51 21.22 15.16
CA TYR A 249 -0.09 22.52 14.59
C TYR A 249 0.24 23.56 15.67
N PRO A 250 -0.53 23.72 16.76
CA PRO A 250 -0.13 24.59 17.87
C PRO A 250 1.24 24.27 18.47
N MET A 251 1.54 22.97 18.68
CA MET A 251 2.89 22.57 19.13
C MET A 251 3.96 22.94 18.11
N LEU A 252 3.74 22.68 16.84
CA LEU A 252 4.69 23.06 15.79
C LEU A 252 4.96 24.58 15.82
N ARG A 253 3.93 25.41 15.94
CA ARG A 253 4.07 26.88 16.06
C ARG A 253 4.88 27.27 17.29
N LYS A 254 4.66 26.59 18.42
CA LYS A 254 5.45 26.76 19.66
C LYS A 254 6.93 26.45 19.44
N LEU A 255 7.27 25.39 18.73
CA LEU A 255 8.67 25.03 18.40
C LEU A 255 9.36 26.09 17.53
N PHE A 256 8.61 26.81 16.68
CA PHE A 256 9.15 27.90 15.87
C PHE A 256 9.33 29.21 16.65
N MET A 257 8.59 29.44 17.75
CA MET A 257 8.86 30.58 18.61
C MET A 257 10.29 30.50 19.14
N ASN A 258 11.00 31.59 19.17
CA ASN A 258 12.41 31.68 19.57
C ASN A 258 13.41 30.93 18.67
N SER A 259 12.99 30.34 17.54
CA SER A 259 13.89 29.71 16.58
C SER A 259 14.62 30.71 15.68
N GLY A 260 14.19 31.97 15.67
CA GLY A 260 14.66 32.99 14.72
C GLY A 260 14.20 32.74 13.27
N ARG A 261 13.24 31.85 13.05
CA ARG A 261 12.71 31.49 11.72
C ARG A 261 11.22 31.80 11.63
N ASN A 262 10.79 32.34 10.49
CA ASN A 262 9.38 32.52 10.16
C ASN A 262 8.81 31.21 9.59
N TYR A 263 7.78 30.65 10.22
CA TYR A 263 7.18 29.38 9.78
C TYR A 263 6.62 29.47 8.35
N GLU A 264 5.91 30.55 8.03
CA GLU A 264 5.26 30.73 6.73
C GLU A 264 6.30 30.81 5.60
N GLU A 265 7.41 31.51 5.82
CA GLU A 265 8.51 31.60 4.85
C GLU A 265 9.18 30.24 4.66
N VAL A 266 9.41 29.49 5.74
CA VAL A 266 9.99 28.15 5.68
C VAL A 266 9.08 27.23 4.85
N VAL A 267 7.77 27.19 5.14
CA VAL A 267 6.83 26.36 4.39
C VAL A 267 6.70 26.78 2.92
N ALA A 268 6.72 28.09 2.64
CA ALA A 268 6.70 28.60 1.27
C ALA A 268 7.97 28.17 0.49
N GLY A 269 9.13 28.18 1.14
CA GLY A 269 10.39 27.71 0.56
C GLY A 269 10.34 26.20 0.27
N LEU A 270 9.89 25.39 1.24
CA LEU A 270 9.77 23.93 1.09
C LEU A 270 8.85 23.55 -0.09
N LYS A 271 7.72 24.23 -0.26
CA LYS A 271 6.82 24.03 -1.41
C LYS A 271 7.49 24.29 -2.75
N LYS A 272 8.45 25.22 -2.79
CA LYS A 272 9.26 25.55 -3.98
C LYS A 272 10.48 24.63 -4.15
N GLY A 273 10.64 23.62 -3.29
CA GLY A 273 11.78 22.70 -3.32
C GLY A 273 13.06 23.27 -2.69
N VAL A 274 12.95 24.33 -1.89
CA VAL A 274 14.07 24.85 -1.10
C VAL A 274 14.08 24.17 0.26
N SER A 275 15.12 23.35 0.51
CA SER A 275 15.30 22.68 1.82
C SER A 275 15.54 23.71 2.92
N SER A 276 14.96 23.45 4.09
CA SER A 276 15.14 24.28 5.27
C SER A 276 15.27 23.40 6.51
N SER A 277 16.49 23.29 7.03
CA SER A 277 16.79 22.48 8.21
C SER A 277 17.65 23.26 9.20
N PHE A 278 17.29 23.20 10.49
CA PHE A 278 17.97 23.97 11.54
C PHE A 278 17.72 23.37 12.92
N GLU A 279 18.60 23.64 13.87
CA GLU A 279 18.40 23.30 15.26
C GLU A 279 17.26 24.13 15.86
N LEU A 280 16.36 23.44 16.57
CA LEU A 280 15.36 24.10 17.38
C LEU A 280 15.96 24.52 18.73
N PRO A 281 15.49 25.62 19.35
CA PRO A 281 16.03 26.08 20.63
C PRO A 281 15.56 25.25 21.84
N TYR A 282 15.13 24.02 21.62
CA TYR A 282 14.53 23.13 22.62
C TYR A 282 15.13 21.73 22.59
N SER A 283 15.25 21.09 23.76
CA SER A 283 15.24 19.65 23.91
C SER A 283 13.85 19.18 24.37
N ILE A 284 13.57 17.89 24.22
CA ILE A 284 12.34 17.27 24.71
C ILE A 284 12.68 16.05 25.57
N TYR A 285 12.12 16.04 26.78
CA TYR A 285 11.97 14.81 27.56
C TYR A 285 10.59 14.23 27.25
N THR A 286 10.51 12.93 26.97
CA THR A 286 9.24 12.22 26.79
C THR A 286 9.29 10.84 27.39
N SER A 287 8.16 10.44 28.00
CA SER A 287 7.98 9.09 28.56
C SER A 287 6.55 8.63 28.36
N TYR A 288 6.37 7.39 27.95
CA TYR A 288 5.05 6.77 27.77
C TYR A 288 5.15 5.25 27.78
N SER A 289 4.04 4.58 28.10
CA SER A 289 3.95 3.12 28.09
C SER A 289 2.91 2.61 27.12
N SER A 290 3.05 1.36 26.71
CA SER A 290 2.12 0.67 25.83
C SER A 290 1.90 -0.77 26.26
N VAL A 291 0.69 -1.27 26.02
CA VAL A 291 0.31 -2.67 26.24
C VAL A 291 0.28 -3.37 24.89
N GLN A 292 0.93 -4.55 24.83
CA GLN A 292 0.98 -5.36 23.61
C GLN A 292 0.03 -6.55 23.74
N SER A 293 -0.63 -6.89 22.63
CA SER A 293 -1.41 -8.11 22.48
C SER A 293 -1.17 -8.72 21.11
N GLU A 294 -1.33 -10.03 21.00
CA GLU A 294 -1.13 -10.78 19.76
C GLU A 294 -2.41 -11.49 19.34
N VAL A 295 -2.60 -11.61 18.03
CA VAL A 295 -3.67 -12.40 17.43
C VAL A 295 -3.12 -13.14 16.22
N GLU A 296 -3.54 -14.39 16.03
CA GLU A 296 -3.24 -15.14 14.82
C GLU A 296 -4.11 -14.65 13.66
N SER A 297 -3.52 -14.56 12.48
CA SER A 297 -4.24 -14.30 11.25
C SER A 297 -3.56 -15.03 10.08
N TYR A 298 -4.15 -14.97 8.90
CA TYR A 298 -3.78 -15.87 7.82
C TYR A 298 -3.89 -15.20 6.46
N ASN A 299 -2.84 -15.36 5.63
CA ASN A 299 -2.96 -15.20 4.19
C ASN A 299 -3.39 -16.54 3.57
N ILE A 300 -3.98 -16.51 2.38
CA ILE A 300 -4.41 -17.70 1.63
C ILE A 300 -3.74 -17.68 0.27
N ALA A 301 -3.03 -18.76 -0.08
CA ALA A 301 -2.33 -18.87 -1.35
C ALA A 301 -2.77 -20.11 -2.13
N GLY A 302 -3.30 -19.88 -3.33
CA GLY A 302 -3.70 -20.92 -4.28
C GLY A 302 -2.92 -20.82 -5.58
N LEU A 303 -2.46 -21.93 -6.14
CA LEU A 303 -1.59 -21.98 -7.30
C LEU A 303 -2.31 -22.53 -8.53
N ILE A 304 -2.16 -21.83 -9.63
CA ILE A 304 -2.39 -22.30 -11.00
C ILE A 304 -1.04 -22.60 -11.61
N ALA A 305 -0.71 -23.90 -11.73
CA ALA A 305 0.60 -24.33 -12.17
C ALA A 305 0.90 -23.92 -13.62
N GLY A 306 2.11 -23.44 -13.85
CA GLY A 306 2.63 -23.14 -15.18
C GLY A 306 2.92 -24.40 -16.01
N SER A 307 2.84 -24.27 -17.32
CA SER A 307 2.99 -25.38 -18.28
C SER A 307 4.40 -25.48 -18.89
N ASP A 308 5.20 -24.44 -18.84
CA ASP A 308 6.55 -24.42 -19.39
C ASP A 308 7.54 -25.13 -18.45
N LYS A 309 8.46 -25.90 -18.99
CA LYS A 309 9.43 -26.68 -18.19
C LYS A 309 10.32 -25.82 -17.30
N VAL A 310 10.65 -24.60 -17.74
CA VAL A 310 11.52 -23.65 -17.03
C VAL A 310 10.69 -22.59 -16.33
N LEU A 311 9.81 -21.91 -17.06
CA LEU A 311 9.08 -20.75 -16.55
C LEU A 311 8.03 -21.10 -15.48
N LYS A 312 7.58 -22.34 -15.35
CA LYS A 312 6.64 -22.77 -14.31
C LYS A 312 7.12 -22.52 -12.88
N SER A 313 8.44 -22.35 -12.68
CA SER A 313 9.04 -22.00 -11.40
C SER A 313 9.04 -20.49 -11.13
N GLU A 314 8.56 -19.67 -12.05
CA GLU A 314 8.35 -18.23 -11.89
C GLU A 314 6.87 -17.93 -11.66
N TYR A 315 6.59 -16.91 -10.84
CA TYR A 315 5.24 -16.64 -10.36
C TYR A 315 4.79 -15.23 -10.70
N VAL A 316 3.57 -15.13 -11.23
CA VAL A 316 2.80 -13.90 -11.30
C VAL A 316 1.80 -13.93 -10.15
N VAL A 317 1.83 -12.96 -9.25
CA VAL A 317 0.95 -12.91 -8.08
C VAL A 317 -0.25 -12.03 -8.39
N HIS A 318 -1.46 -12.52 -8.14
CA HIS A 318 -2.64 -11.69 -7.92
C HIS A 318 -2.91 -11.58 -6.43
N SER A 319 -3.11 -10.36 -5.92
CA SER A 319 -3.45 -10.14 -4.52
C SER A 319 -4.74 -9.34 -4.33
N ALA A 320 -5.48 -9.66 -3.27
CA ALA A 320 -6.57 -8.86 -2.74
C ALA A 320 -6.62 -9.07 -1.22
N HIS A 321 -6.98 -8.04 -0.45
CA HIS A 321 -7.19 -8.27 0.97
C HIS A 321 -8.57 -8.85 1.26
N LEU A 322 -8.62 -9.73 2.26
CA LEU A 322 -9.84 -10.43 2.67
C LEU A 322 -10.49 -9.77 3.89
N ASP A 323 -9.68 -9.11 4.71
CA ASP A 323 -10.11 -8.43 5.92
C ASP A 323 -10.89 -7.15 5.64
N HIS A 324 -11.60 -6.68 6.66
CA HIS A 324 -12.15 -5.34 6.74
C HIS A 324 -12.25 -4.90 8.21
N LEU A 325 -12.98 -3.83 8.51
CA LEU A 325 -12.91 -3.10 9.79
C LEU A 325 -13.64 -3.76 10.95
N GLY A 326 -14.49 -4.76 10.70
CA GLY A 326 -15.21 -5.45 11.76
C GLY A 326 -16.45 -4.70 12.25
N ILE A 327 -16.70 -4.77 13.56
CA ILE A 327 -17.77 -4.01 14.24
C ILE A 327 -17.14 -2.74 14.79
N GLY A 328 -17.71 -1.60 14.45
CA GLY A 328 -17.18 -0.29 14.81
C GLY A 328 -18.22 0.67 15.42
N LYS A 329 -18.00 1.96 15.23
CA LYS A 329 -18.92 3.00 15.66
C LYS A 329 -20.26 2.86 14.94
N VAL A 330 -21.36 3.00 15.69
CA VAL A 330 -22.70 3.02 15.11
C VAL A 330 -22.88 4.25 14.21
N VAL A 331 -23.30 4.02 12.97
CA VAL A 331 -23.65 5.06 12.00
C VAL A 331 -25.04 4.74 11.45
N ASN A 332 -25.99 5.65 11.60
CA ASN A 332 -27.38 5.47 11.16
C ASN A 332 -28.05 4.16 11.67
N GLY A 333 -27.70 3.72 12.89
CA GLY A 333 -28.25 2.51 13.50
C GLY A 333 -27.51 1.20 13.19
N ASP A 334 -26.49 1.24 12.31
CA ASP A 334 -25.66 0.09 11.96
C ASP A 334 -24.24 0.26 12.47
N SER A 335 -23.61 -0.85 12.88
CA SER A 335 -22.22 -0.91 13.38
C SER A 335 -21.35 -1.94 12.67
N ILE A 336 -21.90 -2.70 11.72
CA ILE A 336 -21.17 -3.71 10.97
C ILE A 336 -20.60 -3.07 9.71
N TYR A 337 -19.29 -3.06 9.59
CA TYR A 337 -18.59 -2.55 8.42
C TYR A 337 -18.43 -3.71 7.43
N ASN A 338 -19.42 -3.89 6.54
CA ASN A 338 -19.52 -5.06 5.66
C ASN A 338 -18.43 -5.10 4.60
N GLY A 339 -17.98 -3.94 4.07
CA GLY A 339 -16.92 -3.85 3.10
C GLY A 339 -17.23 -4.58 1.79
N ALA A 340 -18.37 -4.26 1.17
CA ALA A 340 -18.79 -4.89 -0.09
C ALA A 340 -17.91 -4.47 -1.26
N HIS A 341 -17.66 -3.16 -1.41
CA HIS A 341 -16.66 -2.66 -2.35
C HIS A 341 -15.24 -2.81 -1.79
N ASP A 342 -15.06 -2.61 -0.48
CA ASP A 342 -13.78 -2.69 0.23
C ASP A 342 -13.72 -3.90 1.18
N ASN A 343 -13.21 -5.07 0.79
CA ASN A 343 -12.74 -5.45 -0.54
C ASN A 343 -13.34 -6.80 -0.96
N ALA A 344 -14.62 -7.06 -0.58
CA ALA A 344 -15.31 -8.27 -1.07
C ALA A 344 -15.34 -8.32 -2.60
N SER A 345 -15.44 -7.15 -3.26
CA SER A 345 -15.43 -7.04 -4.72
C SER A 345 -14.08 -7.40 -5.33
N GLY A 346 -12.97 -7.07 -4.68
CA GLY A 346 -11.64 -7.48 -5.12
C GLY A 346 -11.41 -8.98 -4.97
N VAL A 347 -11.80 -9.54 -3.83
CA VAL A 347 -11.75 -11.00 -3.60
C VAL A 347 -12.59 -11.75 -4.65
N ALA A 348 -13.84 -11.30 -4.90
CA ALA A 348 -14.71 -11.87 -5.94
C ALA A 348 -14.06 -11.80 -7.33
N SER A 349 -13.41 -10.67 -7.66
CA SER A 349 -12.69 -10.52 -8.93
C SER A 349 -11.55 -11.53 -9.06
N LEU A 350 -10.77 -11.78 -7.99
CA LEU A 350 -9.68 -12.75 -8.02
C LEU A 350 -10.19 -14.19 -8.15
N LEU A 351 -11.30 -14.53 -7.49
CA LEU A 351 -11.94 -15.84 -7.64
C LEU A 351 -12.37 -16.06 -9.09
N GLU A 352 -12.94 -15.05 -9.76
CA GLU A 352 -13.32 -15.16 -11.16
C GLU A 352 -12.11 -15.20 -12.12
N ILE A 353 -11.03 -14.46 -11.85
CA ILE A 353 -9.78 -14.59 -12.59
C ILE A 353 -9.25 -16.03 -12.51
N ALA A 354 -9.24 -16.62 -11.31
CA ALA A 354 -8.84 -18.01 -11.11
C ALA A 354 -9.74 -18.98 -11.91
N ARG A 355 -11.05 -18.76 -11.91
CA ARG A 355 -12.02 -19.55 -12.67
C ARG A 355 -11.76 -19.44 -14.19
N VAL A 356 -11.50 -18.26 -14.70
CA VAL A 356 -11.13 -18.08 -16.13
C VAL A 356 -9.89 -18.88 -16.48
N TYR A 357 -8.84 -18.85 -15.68
CA TYR A 357 -7.65 -19.68 -15.91
C TYR A 357 -7.97 -21.18 -15.94
N LYS A 358 -8.83 -21.66 -15.05
CA LYS A 358 -9.17 -23.08 -14.92
C LYS A 358 -10.12 -23.58 -16.01
N THR A 359 -11.01 -22.73 -16.53
CA THR A 359 -12.05 -23.11 -17.50
C THR A 359 -11.73 -22.78 -18.95
N SER A 360 -10.76 -21.89 -19.19
CA SER A 360 -10.40 -21.43 -20.55
C SER A 360 -9.54 -22.39 -21.35
N GLY A 361 -9.01 -23.43 -20.71
CA GLY A 361 -7.92 -24.23 -21.28
C GLY A 361 -6.62 -23.43 -21.44
N ALA A 362 -6.55 -22.23 -20.84
CA ALA A 362 -5.34 -21.44 -20.78
C ALA A 362 -4.24 -22.23 -20.07
N LYS A 363 -3.09 -22.31 -20.72
CA LYS A 363 -1.90 -22.94 -20.14
C LYS A 363 -0.87 -21.83 -19.95
N PRO A 364 -0.91 -21.09 -18.84
CA PRO A 364 0.10 -20.07 -18.59
C PRO A 364 1.47 -20.75 -18.55
N ARG A 365 2.49 -20.13 -19.14
CA ARG A 365 3.85 -20.69 -19.11
C ARG A 365 4.45 -20.55 -17.72
N ARG A 366 4.31 -19.36 -17.09
CA ARG A 366 4.58 -19.13 -15.65
C ARG A 366 3.41 -19.59 -14.80
N SER A 367 3.71 -19.93 -13.58
CA SER A 367 2.68 -20.18 -12.56
C SER A 367 1.99 -18.86 -12.16
N VAL A 368 0.69 -18.96 -11.82
CA VAL A 368 -0.08 -17.83 -11.30
C VAL A 368 -0.50 -18.14 -9.87
N LEU A 369 -0.13 -17.26 -8.95
CA LEU A 369 -0.46 -17.37 -7.53
C LEU A 369 -1.64 -16.44 -7.23
N ILE A 370 -2.73 -16.99 -6.71
CA ILE A 370 -3.88 -16.24 -6.22
C ILE A 370 -3.74 -16.11 -4.72
N LEU A 371 -3.50 -14.90 -4.25
CA LEU A 371 -3.15 -14.58 -2.87
C LEU A 371 -4.20 -13.68 -2.23
N MET A 372 -4.91 -14.16 -1.22
CA MET A 372 -5.70 -13.30 -0.36
C MET A 372 -4.88 -12.94 0.87
N VAL A 373 -4.78 -11.66 1.19
CA VAL A 373 -3.99 -11.19 2.32
C VAL A 373 -4.86 -10.69 3.46
N THR A 374 -4.30 -10.67 4.67
CA THR A 374 -4.94 -10.19 5.90
C THR A 374 -4.35 -8.87 6.36
N GLY A 375 -5.12 -8.10 7.13
CA GLY A 375 -4.62 -6.91 7.84
C GLY A 375 -4.15 -5.79 6.92
N GLU A 376 -4.75 -5.65 5.73
CA GLU A 376 -4.55 -4.49 4.86
C GLU A 376 -4.97 -3.22 5.58
N GLU A 377 -6.16 -3.23 6.17
CA GLU A 377 -6.78 -2.15 6.92
C GLU A 377 -6.00 -1.74 8.19
N MET A 378 -5.16 -2.65 8.65
CA MET A 378 -4.26 -2.43 9.78
C MET A 378 -2.88 -1.89 9.38
N GLY A 379 -2.64 -1.64 8.08
CA GLY A 379 -1.38 -1.09 7.55
C GLY A 379 -0.58 -2.05 6.67
N LEU A 380 -1.22 -2.75 5.74
CA LEU A 380 -0.63 -3.65 4.74
C LEU A 380 0.12 -4.84 5.38
N LEU A 381 -0.41 -5.40 6.47
CA LEU A 381 0.36 -6.33 7.31
C LEU A 381 0.61 -7.66 6.61
N GLY A 382 -0.43 -8.27 6.05
CA GLY A 382 -0.34 -9.58 5.38
C GLY A 382 0.49 -9.53 4.11
N SER A 383 0.33 -8.51 3.29
CA SER A 383 1.13 -8.33 2.08
C SER A 383 2.59 -8.01 2.38
N SER A 384 2.86 -7.19 3.40
CA SER A 384 4.23 -6.89 3.86
C SER A 384 4.91 -8.14 4.39
N TYR A 385 4.18 -8.96 5.17
CA TYR A 385 4.68 -10.25 5.65
C TYR A 385 4.96 -11.20 4.49
N PHE A 386 4.01 -11.38 3.55
CA PHE A 386 4.21 -12.26 2.40
C PHE A 386 5.37 -11.79 1.51
N ALA A 387 5.48 -10.50 1.22
CA ALA A 387 6.56 -9.97 0.38
C ALA A 387 7.96 -10.15 1.03
N ALA A 388 8.03 -10.20 2.36
CA ALA A 388 9.25 -10.49 3.10
C ALA A 388 9.51 -12.00 3.24
N ASN A 389 8.46 -12.79 3.54
CA ASN A 389 8.50 -14.24 3.82
C ASN A 389 7.54 -15.00 2.89
N PRO A 390 7.72 -14.98 1.56
CA PRO A 390 6.80 -15.62 0.64
C PRO A 390 6.86 -17.15 0.77
N THR A 391 5.73 -17.80 0.51
CA THR A 391 5.60 -19.27 0.49
C THR A 391 6.20 -19.92 -0.77
N VAL A 392 6.65 -19.10 -1.71
CA VAL A 392 7.40 -19.49 -2.91
C VAL A 392 8.75 -18.75 -2.93
N PRO A 393 9.78 -19.22 -3.66
CA PRO A 393 11.07 -18.51 -3.68
C PRO A 393 10.91 -17.04 -4.08
N LYS A 394 11.36 -16.12 -3.25
CA LYS A 394 11.20 -14.66 -3.46
C LYS A 394 11.72 -14.19 -4.82
N SER A 395 12.88 -14.70 -5.23
CA SER A 395 13.51 -14.40 -6.53
C SER A 395 12.71 -14.89 -7.74
N SER A 396 11.76 -15.78 -7.51
CA SER A 396 10.90 -16.36 -8.55
C SER A 396 9.61 -15.57 -8.77
N ILE A 397 9.25 -14.63 -7.88
CA ILE A 397 8.12 -13.74 -8.09
C ILE A 397 8.52 -12.66 -9.09
N VAL A 398 7.89 -12.65 -10.26
CA VAL A 398 8.25 -11.76 -11.36
C VAL A 398 7.41 -10.50 -11.44
N ALA A 399 6.17 -10.55 -10.96
CA ALA A 399 5.25 -9.42 -10.90
C ALA A 399 4.14 -9.67 -9.88
N ALA A 400 3.55 -8.59 -9.36
CA ALA A 400 2.32 -8.64 -8.57
C ALA A 400 1.25 -7.71 -9.17
N ILE A 401 -0.01 -8.12 -9.08
CA ILE A 401 -1.17 -7.35 -9.53
C ILE A 401 -2.16 -7.33 -8.37
N ASN A 402 -2.34 -6.17 -7.77
CA ASN A 402 -3.25 -6.00 -6.65
C ASN A 402 -4.64 -5.57 -7.12
N THR A 403 -5.66 -6.13 -6.50
CA THR A 403 -7.06 -5.82 -6.70
C THR A 403 -7.67 -5.38 -5.38
N ASP A 404 -7.84 -4.09 -5.25
CA ASP A 404 -8.42 -3.46 -4.08
C ASP A 404 -9.39 -2.38 -4.53
N MET A 405 -10.63 -2.48 -4.08
CA MET A 405 -11.72 -1.60 -4.48
C MET A 405 -11.73 -1.35 -6.00
N PRO A 406 -12.05 -2.35 -6.84
CA PRO A 406 -12.24 -2.12 -8.28
C PRO A 406 -13.31 -1.07 -8.57
N THR A 407 -14.07 -0.64 -7.55
CA THR A 407 -15.09 0.41 -7.57
C THR A 407 -16.03 0.22 -8.77
N ILE A 408 -16.68 -0.93 -8.79
CA ILE A 408 -17.54 -1.40 -9.88
C ILE A 408 -18.93 -0.73 -9.88
N ILE A 409 -18.97 0.59 -9.93
CA ILE A 409 -20.19 1.39 -9.86
C ILE A 409 -20.62 1.98 -11.22
N ALA A 410 -19.77 1.83 -12.25
CA ALA A 410 -20.03 2.28 -13.62
C ALA A 410 -19.42 1.29 -14.63
N PRO A 411 -19.79 1.35 -15.93
CA PRO A 411 -19.07 0.64 -16.98
C PRO A 411 -17.59 0.99 -16.98
N LEU A 412 -16.71 0.00 -17.16
CA LEU A 412 -15.25 0.23 -17.18
C LEU A 412 -14.82 0.64 -18.60
N LEU A 413 -14.71 1.93 -18.86
CA LEU A 413 -14.28 2.47 -20.17
C LEU A 413 -12.84 2.94 -20.17
N SER A 414 -12.25 3.11 -19.00
CA SER A 414 -10.84 3.48 -18.83
C SER A 414 -10.29 2.96 -17.52
N VAL A 415 -8.95 2.79 -17.46
CA VAL A 415 -8.22 2.29 -16.29
C VAL A 415 -7.04 3.20 -15.93
N VAL A 416 -6.76 3.29 -14.65
CA VAL A 416 -5.57 3.95 -14.07
C VAL A 416 -4.68 2.88 -13.47
N PRO A 417 -3.60 2.45 -14.15
CA PRO A 417 -2.72 1.39 -13.69
C PRO A 417 -1.58 1.97 -12.84
N LEU A 418 -1.82 2.20 -11.54
CA LEU A 418 -0.81 2.70 -10.61
C LEU A 418 0.39 1.75 -10.55
N GLY A 419 1.59 2.28 -10.76
CA GLY A 419 2.84 1.53 -10.79
C GLY A 419 3.29 1.08 -12.19
N ALA A 420 2.45 1.19 -13.21
CA ALA A 420 2.81 0.80 -14.58
C ALA A 420 3.93 1.67 -15.19
N GLU A 421 4.02 2.93 -14.80
CA GLU A 421 5.02 3.88 -15.26
C GLU A 421 6.45 3.53 -14.82
N HIS A 422 6.59 2.69 -13.79
CA HIS A 422 7.89 2.33 -13.21
C HIS A 422 8.56 1.13 -13.88
N SER A 423 7.83 0.36 -14.66
CA SER A 423 8.33 -0.92 -15.18
C SER A 423 7.79 -1.28 -16.56
N SER A 424 8.33 -2.34 -17.15
CA SER A 424 7.82 -2.91 -18.40
C SER A 424 6.38 -3.45 -18.32
N LEU A 425 5.78 -3.54 -17.12
CA LEU A 425 4.38 -3.92 -16.92
C LEU A 425 3.39 -2.99 -17.64
N LYS A 426 3.80 -1.75 -17.94
CA LYS A 426 3.03 -0.83 -18.80
C LYS A 426 2.63 -1.48 -20.13
N ASN A 427 3.51 -2.29 -20.73
CA ASN A 427 3.22 -2.94 -22.00
C ASN A 427 2.11 -4.00 -21.87
N ASN A 428 2.06 -4.70 -20.74
CA ASN A 428 1.04 -5.70 -20.46
C ASN A 428 -0.33 -5.05 -20.21
N VAL A 429 -0.34 -3.90 -19.53
CA VAL A 429 -1.57 -3.08 -19.36
C VAL A 429 -2.08 -2.58 -20.72
N ASN A 430 -1.20 -2.00 -21.54
CA ASN A 430 -1.57 -1.51 -22.86
C ASN A 430 -2.09 -2.62 -23.77
N PHE A 431 -1.52 -3.84 -23.68
CA PHE A 431 -2.02 -5.01 -24.40
C PHE A 431 -3.45 -5.34 -23.99
N ALA A 432 -3.75 -5.45 -22.69
CA ALA A 432 -5.06 -5.77 -22.18
C ALA A 432 -6.09 -4.69 -22.52
N ALA A 433 -5.74 -3.42 -22.31
CA ALA A 433 -6.59 -2.27 -22.60
C ALA A 433 -6.94 -2.20 -24.08
N LYS A 434 -5.96 -2.33 -24.98
CA LYS A 434 -6.19 -2.37 -26.44
C LYS A 434 -7.11 -3.52 -26.85
N TYR A 435 -6.92 -4.71 -26.25
CA TYR A 435 -7.76 -5.88 -26.58
C TYR A 435 -9.23 -5.66 -26.19
N LEU A 436 -9.48 -5.00 -25.07
CA LEU A 436 -10.83 -4.75 -24.54
C LEU A 436 -11.46 -3.45 -25.05
N GLY A 437 -10.71 -2.60 -25.75
CA GLY A 437 -11.19 -1.29 -26.16
C GLY A 437 -11.36 -0.31 -25.02
N VAL A 438 -10.62 -0.50 -23.90
CA VAL A 438 -10.58 0.41 -22.74
C VAL A 438 -9.38 1.34 -22.85
N ASP A 439 -9.52 2.59 -22.40
CA ASP A 439 -8.41 3.53 -22.40
C ASP A 439 -7.53 3.41 -21.15
N VAL A 440 -6.29 3.86 -21.27
CA VAL A 440 -5.33 3.94 -20.16
C VAL A 440 -5.10 5.40 -19.81
N GLU A 441 -5.36 5.76 -18.57
CA GLU A 441 -5.26 7.12 -18.06
C GLU A 441 -4.16 7.27 -17.01
N LYS A 442 -3.69 8.52 -16.81
CA LYS A 442 -2.87 8.89 -15.65
C LYS A 442 -3.76 9.00 -14.41
N ASP A 443 -3.14 8.93 -13.23
CA ASP A 443 -3.86 9.15 -11.97
C ASP A 443 -4.52 10.54 -11.95
N PRO A 444 -5.86 10.63 -11.92
CA PRO A 444 -6.58 11.90 -11.89
C PRO A 444 -6.60 12.53 -10.48
N GLU A 445 -6.26 11.76 -9.45
CA GLU A 445 -6.30 12.18 -8.05
C GLU A 445 -4.95 11.94 -7.34
N PRO A 446 -3.85 12.57 -7.81
CA PRO A 446 -2.49 12.29 -7.31
C PRO A 446 -2.31 12.63 -5.82
N THR A 447 -3.11 13.56 -5.29
CA THR A 447 -3.08 13.96 -3.87
C THR A 447 -3.63 12.88 -2.93
N GLU A 448 -4.39 11.92 -3.44
CA GLU A 448 -4.91 10.78 -2.67
C GLU A 448 -3.83 9.75 -2.32
N ASN A 449 -2.63 9.85 -2.89
CA ASN A 449 -1.49 8.97 -2.64
C ASN A 449 -1.82 7.47 -2.83
N ARG A 450 -2.72 7.13 -3.76
CA ARG A 450 -3.27 5.78 -3.94
C ARG A 450 -2.20 4.71 -4.19
N PHE A 451 -1.07 5.09 -4.79
CA PHE A 451 0.03 4.16 -5.08
C PHE A 451 0.62 3.48 -3.83
N VAL A 452 0.64 4.17 -2.68
CA VAL A 452 1.26 3.64 -1.44
C VAL A 452 0.23 3.17 -0.41
N ARG A 453 -1.06 3.15 -0.76
CA ARG A 453 -2.15 2.90 0.19
C ARG A 453 -2.73 1.50 0.13
N SER A 454 -2.25 0.63 -0.76
CA SER A 454 -2.72 -0.76 -0.84
C SER A 454 -1.57 -1.74 -1.10
N ASP A 455 -1.85 -3.02 -1.12
CA ASP A 455 -0.94 -4.16 -1.01
C ASP A 455 0.14 -4.25 -2.10
N GLN A 456 -0.08 -3.71 -3.32
CA GLN A 456 0.96 -3.64 -4.36
C GLN A 456 2.23 -2.96 -3.86
N TYR A 457 2.08 -2.01 -2.93
CA TYR A 457 3.23 -1.26 -2.42
C TYR A 457 4.20 -2.13 -1.62
N SER A 458 3.69 -3.14 -0.91
CA SER A 458 4.52 -4.13 -0.21
C SER A 458 5.45 -4.89 -1.17
N PHE A 459 4.94 -5.25 -2.35
CA PHE A 459 5.74 -5.91 -3.40
C PHE A 459 6.74 -4.94 -4.03
N VAL A 460 6.34 -3.71 -4.35
CA VAL A 460 7.22 -2.65 -4.85
C VAL A 460 8.41 -2.43 -3.91
N MET A 461 8.14 -2.27 -2.62
CA MET A 461 9.18 -2.08 -1.59
C MET A 461 10.09 -3.31 -1.44
N SER A 462 9.60 -4.48 -1.81
CA SER A 462 10.39 -5.72 -1.85
C SER A 462 11.17 -5.92 -3.17
N GLY A 463 11.11 -4.94 -4.09
CA GLY A 463 11.82 -4.94 -5.37
C GLY A 463 11.12 -5.75 -6.47
N ILE A 464 9.84 -6.07 -6.30
CA ILE A 464 9.00 -6.78 -7.26
C ILE A 464 8.14 -5.76 -8.02
N PRO A 465 8.22 -5.66 -9.37
CA PRO A 465 7.32 -4.83 -10.15
C PRO A 465 5.86 -5.16 -9.86
N ALA A 466 5.06 -4.16 -9.49
CA ALA A 466 3.68 -4.39 -9.10
C ALA A 466 2.73 -3.32 -9.64
N LEU A 467 1.47 -3.70 -9.82
CA LEU A 467 0.37 -2.89 -10.33
C LEU A 467 -0.78 -2.85 -9.35
N HIS A 468 -1.47 -1.73 -9.31
CA HIS A 468 -2.83 -1.62 -8.80
C HIS A 468 -3.68 -0.94 -9.88
N ILE A 469 -4.57 -1.70 -10.51
CA ILE A 469 -5.42 -1.20 -11.60
C ILE A 469 -6.71 -0.67 -10.99
N LYS A 470 -6.96 0.63 -11.17
CA LYS A 470 -8.19 1.30 -10.75
C LYS A 470 -9.04 1.67 -11.97
N TYR A 471 -10.32 1.94 -11.74
CA TYR A 471 -11.18 2.59 -12.74
C TYR A 471 -10.60 3.96 -13.15
N GLY A 472 -10.89 4.37 -14.40
CA GLY A 472 -10.53 5.72 -14.90
C GLY A 472 -11.68 6.71 -14.77
N THR A 473 -11.63 7.76 -15.61
CA THR A 473 -12.56 8.89 -15.51
C THR A 473 -13.71 8.82 -16.52
N LYS A 474 -13.62 7.94 -17.53
CA LYS A 474 -14.55 7.90 -18.65
C LYS A 474 -15.92 7.34 -18.26
N SER A 475 -16.96 8.00 -18.73
CA SER A 475 -18.36 7.59 -18.63
C SER A 475 -18.98 7.52 -20.04
N ASP A 476 -19.92 6.62 -20.23
CA ASP A 476 -20.79 6.53 -21.41
C ASP A 476 -22.00 7.48 -21.35
N ILE A 477 -22.19 8.15 -20.22
CA ILE A 477 -23.25 9.15 -20.03
C ILE A 477 -22.70 10.54 -20.39
N PRO A 478 -23.21 11.20 -21.43
CA PRO A 478 -22.75 12.53 -21.81
C PRO A 478 -22.88 13.55 -20.69
N GLY A 479 -21.78 14.26 -20.39
CA GLY A 479 -21.72 15.28 -19.34
C GLY A 479 -21.67 14.76 -17.90
N PHE A 480 -21.60 13.44 -17.69
CA PHE A 480 -21.51 12.86 -16.36
C PHE A 480 -20.05 12.86 -15.87
N ASP A 481 -19.82 13.53 -14.75
CA ASP A 481 -18.51 13.54 -14.06
C ASP A 481 -18.39 12.34 -13.13
N LEU A 482 -17.81 11.25 -13.66
CA LEU A 482 -17.63 10.01 -12.90
C LEU A 482 -16.71 10.19 -11.69
N ILE A 483 -15.68 11.06 -11.77
CA ILE A 483 -14.77 11.30 -10.64
C ILE A 483 -15.49 12.01 -9.51
N ALA A 484 -16.24 13.08 -9.80
CA ALA A 484 -17.02 13.77 -8.79
C ALA A 484 -18.03 12.84 -8.13
N PHE A 485 -18.72 12.01 -8.93
CA PHE A 485 -19.67 11.01 -8.44
C PHE A 485 -18.99 9.98 -7.50
N VAL A 486 -17.87 9.40 -7.94
CA VAL A 486 -17.11 8.42 -7.12
C VAL A 486 -16.59 9.06 -5.84
N LYS A 487 -16.12 10.30 -5.89
CA LYS A 487 -15.65 11.03 -4.72
C LYS A 487 -16.77 11.24 -3.69
N GLU A 488 -17.95 11.63 -4.14
CA GLU A 488 -19.13 11.79 -3.28
C GLU A 488 -19.58 10.43 -2.72
N TRP A 489 -19.63 9.39 -3.56
CA TRP A 489 -19.95 8.04 -3.13
C TRP A 489 -18.98 7.54 -2.05
N ARG A 490 -17.67 7.70 -2.26
CA ARG A 490 -16.64 7.31 -1.27
C ARG A 490 -16.79 8.04 0.05
N ALA A 491 -17.10 9.32 0.04
CA ALA A 491 -17.31 10.10 1.26
C ALA A 491 -18.46 9.55 2.14
N LYS A 492 -19.42 8.84 1.53
CA LYS A 492 -20.58 8.26 2.21
C LYS A 492 -20.42 6.78 2.57
N HIS A 493 -19.60 6.03 1.81
CA HIS A 493 -19.55 4.56 1.89
C HIS A 493 -18.18 4.01 2.32
N TYR A 494 -17.08 4.67 1.91
CA TYR A 494 -15.74 4.16 2.20
C TYR A 494 -15.48 4.15 3.71
N HIS A 495 -15.17 2.97 4.26
CA HIS A 495 -15.00 2.74 5.70
C HIS A 495 -16.23 3.14 6.52
N GLN A 496 -17.42 2.84 5.98
CA GLN A 496 -18.70 3.05 6.64
C GLN A 496 -19.55 1.76 6.58
N PRO A 497 -20.49 1.55 7.51
CA PRO A 497 -21.45 0.44 7.41
C PRO A 497 -22.27 0.47 6.10
N ALA A 498 -22.44 1.66 5.52
CA ALA A 498 -23.13 1.83 4.23
C ALA A 498 -22.42 1.19 3.02
N ASP A 499 -21.18 0.68 3.15
CA ASP A 499 -20.53 -0.14 2.11
C ASP A 499 -21.07 -1.58 2.12
N GLY A 500 -22.36 -1.71 1.82
CA GLY A 500 -23.11 -2.96 1.76
C GLY A 500 -23.45 -3.39 0.33
N ILE A 501 -23.99 -4.60 0.19
CA ILE A 501 -24.38 -5.17 -1.12
C ILE A 501 -25.59 -4.49 -1.74
N ASP A 502 -26.40 -3.79 -0.95
CA ASP A 502 -27.57 -3.03 -1.42
C ASP A 502 -27.18 -1.69 -2.07
N GLY A 503 -25.90 -1.37 -2.06
CA GLY A 503 -25.33 -0.20 -2.73
C GLY A 503 -25.31 -0.31 -4.25
N ILE A 504 -24.66 0.65 -4.89
CA ILE A 504 -24.57 0.73 -6.37
C ILE A 504 -23.49 -0.23 -6.86
N PHE A 505 -23.87 -1.19 -7.72
CA PHE A 505 -22.96 -2.10 -8.40
C PHE A 505 -23.25 -2.12 -9.91
N ASN A 506 -22.21 -1.99 -10.73
CA ASN A 506 -22.24 -2.24 -12.17
C ASN A 506 -21.48 -3.53 -12.50
N PHE A 507 -22.19 -4.65 -12.53
CA PHE A 507 -21.57 -5.96 -12.74
C PHE A 507 -21.04 -6.16 -14.18
N THR A 508 -21.47 -5.38 -15.16
CA THR A 508 -20.85 -5.34 -16.49
C THR A 508 -19.45 -4.74 -16.40
N GLY A 509 -19.30 -3.66 -15.63
CA GLY A 509 -17.98 -3.08 -15.30
C GLY A 509 -17.09 -4.07 -14.55
N ALA A 510 -17.65 -4.84 -13.59
CA ALA A 510 -16.94 -5.89 -12.89
C ALA A 510 -16.39 -6.97 -13.86
N LYS A 511 -17.21 -7.43 -14.80
CA LYS A 511 -16.80 -8.38 -15.84
C LYS A 511 -15.61 -7.84 -16.65
N THR A 512 -15.69 -6.60 -17.14
CA THR A 512 -14.60 -5.96 -17.90
C THR A 512 -13.34 -5.82 -17.05
N PHE A 513 -13.48 -5.50 -15.76
CA PHE A 513 -12.36 -5.41 -14.83
C PHE A 513 -11.66 -6.77 -14.64
N VAL A 514 -12.40 -7.85 -14.46
CA VAL A 514 -11.86 -9.23 -14.36
C VAL A 514 -11.14 -9.59 -15.66
N GLN A 515 -11.73 -9.30 -16.84
CA GLN A 515 -11.10 -9.53 -18.13
C GLN A 515 -9.77 -8.78 -18.28
N ALA A 516 -9.73 -7.49 -17.87
CA ALA A 516 -8.53 -6.66 -17.95
C ALA A 516 -7.39 -7.24 -17.09
N ASN A 517 -7.67 -7.55 -15.82
CA ASN A 517 -6.66 -8.09 -14.89
C ASN A 517 -6.20 -9.49 -15.30
N PHE A 518 -7.10 -10.35 -15.79
CA PHE A 518 -6.75 -11.64 -16.36
C PHE A 518 -5.79 -11.48 -17.55
N LEU A 519 -6.11 -10.61 -18.51
CA LEU A 519 -5.28 -10.39 -19.70
C LEU A 519 -3.90 -9.82 -19.34
N VAL A 520 -3.81 -8.92 -18.37
CA VAL A 520 -2.53 -8.41 -17.87
C VAL A 520 -1.68 -9.56 -17.34
N SER A 521 -2.21 -10.34 -16.40
CA SER A 521 -1.46 -11.46 -15.82
C SER A 521 -1.14 -12.56 -16.83
N TYR A 522 -2.09 -12.89 -17.70
CA TYR A 522 -1.89 -13.88 -18.76
C TYR A 522 -0.75 -13.46 -19.71
N SER A 523 -0.73 -12.20 -20.12
CA SER A 523 0.34 -11.69 -20.98
C SER A 523 1.72 -11.75 -20.30
N ILE A 524 1.81 -11.45 -19.00
CA ILE A 524 3.03 -11.61 -18.21
C ILE A 524 3.42 -13.09 -18.13
N ALA A 525 2.45 -13.96 -17.89
CA ALA A 525 2.70 -15.40 -17.75
C ALA A 525 3.14 -16.07 -19.05
N GLN A 526 2.78 -15.54 -20.23
CA GLN A 526 3.10 -16.10 -21.54
C GLN A 526 4.45 -15.66 -22.10
N THR A 527 4.94 -14.47 -21.76
CA THR A 527 6.20 -13.94 -22.31
C THR A 527 7.42 -14.59 -21.66
N THR A 528 8.50 -14.83 -22.44
CA THR A 528 9.78 -15.34 -21.90
C THR A 528 10.50 -14.30 -21.07
N ALA A 529 10.44 -13.03 -21.47
CA ALA A 529 11.09 -11.95 -20.75
C ALA A 529 10.42 -11.71 -19.39
N ARG A 530 11.23 -11.57 -18.34
CA ARG A 530 10.74 -11.13 -17.03
C ARG A 530 10.40 -9.64 -17.07
N PRO A 531 9.34 -9.20 -16.40
CA PRO A 531 9.14 -7.79 -16.13
C PRO A 531 10.38 -7.16 -15.49
N LYS A 532 10.71 -5.93 -15.90
CA LYS A 532 11.88 -5.19 -15.44
C LYS A 532 11.48 -3.78 -15.05
N TRP A 533 12.11 -3.25 -14.02
CA TRP A 533 12.08 -1.83 -13.73
C TRP A 533 12.68 -1.03 -14.88
N ASN A 534 12.19 0.15 -15.11
CA ASN A 534 12.76 1.07 -16.07
C ASN A 534 14.20 1.45 -15.66
N ALA A 535 15.05 1.76 -16.62
CA ALA A 535 16.41 2.19 -16.33
C ALA A 535 16.39 3.48 -15.47
N GLY A 536 17.10 3.47 -14.34
CA GLY A 536 17.17 4.60 -13.41
C GLY A 536 15.92 4.77 -12.53
N ASP A 537 14.94 3.88 -12.59
CA ASP A 537 13.78 3.96 -11.72
C ASP A 537 14.15 3.75 -10.25
N LEU A 538 13.58 4.57 -9.37
CA LEU A 538 13.86 4.57 -7.94
C LEU A 538 13.62 3.18 -7.32
N PHE A 539 12.50 2.54 -7.64
CA PHE A 539 12.10 1.25 -7.05
C PHE A 539 12.93 0.07 -7.58
N GLY A 540 13.57 0.24 -8.73
CA GLY A 540 14.52 -0.74 -9.29
C GLY A 540 15.92 -0.64 -8.70
N THR A 541 16.27 0.44 -8.01
CA THR A 541 17.60 0.66 -7.46
C THR A 541 17.77 0.04 -6.07
N SER A 542 19.02 -0.19 -5.64
CA SER A 542 19.32 -0.64 -4.27
C SER A 542 18.90 0.36 -3.19
N SER A 543 18.75 1.64 -3.54
CA SER A 543 18.32 2.70 -2.62
C SER A 543 16.88 2.52 -2.14
N ALA A 544 15.97 2.06 -3.01
CA ALA A 544 14.61 1.72 -2.60
C ALA A 544 14.59 0.51 -1.65
N LYS A 545 15.53 -0.43 -1.85
CA LYS A 545 15.66 -1.65 -1.02
C LYS A 545 16.27 -1.38 0.36
N ALA A 546 17.05 -0.31 0.52
CA ALA A 546 17.68 0.05 1.81
C ALA A 546 16.65 0.46 2.88
N GLY A 547 15.49 0.99 2.48
CA GLY A 547 14.38 1.29 3.38
C GLY A 547 13.63 0.06 3.93
N VAL A 548 13.85 -1.13 3.37
CA VAL A 548 13.13 -2.38 3.71
C VAL A 548 14.04 -3.41 4.42
N ARG A 549 15.34 -3.16 4.52
CA ARG A 549 16.22 -4.03 5.33
C ARG A 549 16.00 -3.72 6.81
N ASN A 550 15.14 -4.52 7.42
CA ASN A 550 14.97 -4.63 8.88
C ASN A 550 16.21 -5.23 9.54
#